data_972c1c93235e84df9a8acfea276e5f39
#
_entry.id   972c1c93235e84df9a8acfea276e5f39
#
_cell.length_a   1.000
_cell.length_b   1.000
_cell.length_c   1.000
_cell.angle_alpha   90.00
_cell.angle_beta   90.00
_cell.angle_gamma   90.00
#
_symmetry.space_group_name_H-M   'P 1'
#
loop_
_entity.id
_entity.type
_entity.pdbx_description
1 polymer ?
#
loop_
_entity_poly.entity_id
_entity_poly.type
_entity_poly.pdbx_seq_one_letter_code
_entity_poly.pdbx_strand_id
1 'polypeptide(L)'
;MNHHEKMNYVEFSASDLTATKAFFSSAFGWQFQDFGPEYTAFSHQGLDGGFFKANTASTQATGGALIVFFSENLVATEHKVKAAGGIVTQKTYEFPGGKRFHFTEPSGNEFAVWGKI
;
A
#
# COMPACT_ATOMS: atom_id res chain seq x y z
N MET A 1 9.86 16.51 -1.46
CA MET A 1 10.93 17.20 -2.20
C MET A 1 11.39 16.38 -3.38
N ASN A 2 11.59 17.01 -4.52
CA ASN A 2 12.00 16.30 -5.73
C ASN A 2 13.53 16.24 -5.82
N HIS A 3 14.05 15.07 -6.14
CA HIS A 3 15.47 14.86 -6.33
C HIS A 3 15.73 14.39 -7.76
N HIS A 4 16.78 14.95 -8.36
CA HIS A 4 17.12 14.67 -9.77
C HIS A 4 17.28 13.16 -10.01
N GLU A 5 16.53 12.63 -10.95
CA GLU A 5 16.59 11.24 -11.42
C GLU A 5 16.36 10.17 -10.33
N LYS A 6 15.72 10.54 -9.22
CA LYS A 6 15.33 9.57 -8.17
C LYS A 6 13.85 9.22 -8.32
N MET A 7 13.49 8.03 -7.85
CA MET A 7 12.08 7.64 -7.84
C MET A 7 11.30 8.67 -7.04
N ASN A 8 10.18 9.11 -7.60
CA ASN A 8 9.45 10.24 -7.05
C ASN A 8 7.98 9.93 -6.83
N TYR A 9 7.40 9.05 -7.64
CA TYR A 9 5.97 8.89 -7.69
C TYR A 9 5.61 7.46 -8.09
N VAL A 10 4.55 6.91 -7.48
CA VAL A 10 4.04 5.58 -7.83
C VAL A 10 2.54 5.69 -8.09
N GLU A 11 2.06 5.00 -9.14
CA GLU A 11 0.63 4.97 -9.44
C GLU A 11 0.10 3.55 -9.41
N PHE A 12 -1.10 3.41 -8.86
CA PHE A 12 -1.83 2.15 -8.84
C PHE A 12 -3.20 2.37 -9.47
N SER A 13 -3.74 1.33 -10.09
CA SER A 13 -5.17 1.34 -10.41
C SER A 13 -5.98 0.94 -9.18
N ALA A 14 -7.23 1.37 -9.12
CA ALA A 14 -8.14 0.99 -8.06
C ALA A 14 -9.57 0.96 -8.60
N SER A 15 -10.26 -0.15 -8.43
CA SER A 15 -11.64 -0.27 -8.88
C SER A 15 -12.61 0.48 -7.98
N ASP A 16 -12.21 0.70 -6.71
CA ASP A 16 -13.03 1.39 -5.72
C ASP A 16 -12.16 2.40 -4.97
N LEU A 17 -12.09 3.62 -5.50
CA LEU A 17 -11.26 4.68 -4.91
C LEU A 17 -11.70 5.02 -3.49
N THR A 18 -13.01 5.02 -3.22
CA THR A 18 -13.52 5.34 -1.88
C THR A 18 -13.04 4.32 -0.86
N ALA A 19 -13.16 3.03 -1.17
CA ALA A 19 -12.72 1.98 -0.26
C ALA A 19 -11.21 1.98 -0.07
N THR A 20 -10.45 2.21 -1.14
CA THR A 20 -8.99 2.28 -1.07
C THR A 20 -8.53 3.44 -0.19
N LYS A 21 -9.11 4.63 -0.37
CA LYS A 21 -8.80 5.78 0.49
C LYS A 21 -9.13 5.49 1.95
N ALA A 22 -10.30 4.93 2.20
CA ALA A 22 -10.72 4.62 3.57
C ALA A 22 -9.76 3.64 4.25
N PHE A 23 -9.30 2.64 3.51
CA PHE A 23 -8.34 1.68 4.03
C PHE A 23 -7.03 2.34 4.47
N PHE A 24 -6.38 3.09 3.57
CA PHE A 24 -5.09 3.69 3.88
C PHE A 24 -5.19 4.79 4.93
N SER A 25 -6.29 5.51 4.97
CA SER A 25 -6.53 6.50 6.03
C SER A 25 -6.70 5.82 7.39
N SER A 26 -7.47 4.73 7.44
CA SER A 26 -7.72 4.01 8.68
C SER A 26 -6.50 3.25 9.18
N ALA A 27 -5.80 2.54 8.30
CA ALA A 27 -4.67 1.71 8.68
C ALA A 27 -3.42 2.53 9.00
N PHE A 28 -3.13 3.54 8.18
CA PHE A 28 -1.84 4.23 8.21
C PHE A 28 -1.94 5.75 8.35
N GLY A 29 -3.13 6.30 8.46
CA GLY A 29 -3.31 7.74 8.62
C GLY A 29 -3.03 8.57 7.38
N TRP A 30 -3.11 7.97 6.19
CA TRP A 30 -2.85 8.69 4.95
C TRP A 30 -3.93 9.74 4.72
N GLN A 31 -3.51 10.84 4.07
CA GLN A 31 -4.41 11.89 3.61
C GLN A 31 -4.36 11.93 2.09
N PHE A 32 -5.52 12.16 1.49
CA PHE A 32 -5.67 12.14 0.04
C PHE A 32 -6.20 13.46 -0.47
N GLN A 33 -5.82 13.78 -1.70
CA GLN A 33 -6.38 14.90 -2.44
C GLN A 33 -6.96 14.37 -3.73
N ASP A 34 -8.27 14.58 -3.92
CA ASP A 34 -8.94 14.12 -5.13
C ASP A 34 -8.72 15.11 -6.27
N PHE A 35 -8.51 14.57 -7.46
CA PHE A 35 -8.44 15.35 -8.71
C PHE A 35 -9.51 14.78 -9.63
N GLY A 36 -10.75 15.23 -9.43
CA GLY A 36 -11.91 14.67 -10.10
C GLY A 36 -12.33 13.34 -9.48
N PRO A 37 -13.34 12.67 -10.07
CA PRO A 37 -13.89 11.44 -9.49
C PRO A 37 -13.07 10.19 -9.79
N GLU A 38 -12.02 10.27 -10.63
CA GLU A 38 -11.31 9.10 -11.12
C GLU A 38 -9.84 9.08 -10.73
N TYR A 39 -9.39 10.02 -9.88
CA TYR A 39 -8.01 10.06 -9.43
C TYR A 39 -7.90 10.64 -8.04
N THR A 40 -7.08 10.05 -7.20
CA THR A 40 -6.74 10.61 -5.89
C THR A 40 -5.24 10.45 -5.65
N ALA A 41 -4.63 11.43 -5.00
CA ALA A 41 -3.21 11.46 -4.75
C ALA A 41 -2.90 11.44 -3.26
N PHE A 42 -1.77 10.85 -2.90
CA PHE A 42 -1.24 10.87 -1.54
C PHE A 42 0.20 11.37 -1.55
N SER A 43 0.66 11.88 -0.40
CA SER A 43 2.03 12.36 -0.24
C SER A 43 2.53 12.05 1.15
N HIS A 44 3.84 12.22 1.37
CA HIS A 44 4.50 12.04 2.66
C HIS A 44 4.46 10.61 3.20
N GLN A 45 4.50 9.62 2.29
CA GLN A 45 4.45 8.21 2.67
C GLN A 45 5.69 7.45 2.18
N GLY A 46 6.83 8.13 2.14
CA GLY A 46 8.06 7.58 1.58
C GLY A 46 8.17 7.94 0.11
N LEU A 47 7.16 7.59 -0.68
CA LEU A 47 6.94 8.07 -2.04
C LEU A 47 5.63 8.83 -2.06
N ASP A 48 5.54 9.80 -2.93
CA ASP A 48 4.24 10.34 -3.31
C ASP A 48 3.61 9.39 -4.32
N GLY A 49 2.31 9.48 -4.50
CA GLY A 49 1.67 8.61 -5.48
C GLY A 49 0.20 8.89 -5.62
N GLY A 50 -0.48 8.01 -6.34
CA GLY A 50 -1.90 8.14 -6.56
C GLY A 50 -2.54 6.85 -7.01
N PHE A 51 -3.87 6.89 -7.04
CA PHE A 51 -4.71 5.80 -7.53
C PHE A 51 -5.62 6.36 -8.62
N PHE A 52 -5.64 5.69 -9.77
CA PHE A 52 -6.56 6.03 -10.85
C PHE A 52 -7.62 4.94 -10.97
N LYS A 53 -8.84 5.33 -11.30
CA LYS A 53 -9.94 4.37 -11.37
C LYS A 53 -9.79 3.46 -12.57
N ALA A 54 -9.67 2.15 -12.32
CA ALA A 54 -9.61 1.12 -13.36
C ALA A 54 -9.89 -0.24 -12.72
N ASN A 55 -10.29 -1.21 -13.55
CA ASN A 55 -10.65 -2.54 -13.06
C ASN A 55 -9.45 -3.50 -13.08
N THR A 56 -8.27 -3.00 -12.73
CA THR A 56 -7.06 -3.80 -12.63
C THR A 56 -6.46 -3.63 -11.24
N ALA A 57 -5.57 -4.54 -10.87
CA ALA A 57 -4.87 -4.47 -9.60
C ALA A 57 -3.43 -4.94 -9.79
N SER A 58 -2.51 -4.37 -9.00
CA SER A 58 -1.10 -4.71 -9.04
C SER A 58 -0.82 -5.79 -8.00
N THR A 59 -0.45 -6.99 -8.45
CA THR A 59 -0.04 -8.08 -7.57
C THR A 59 1.22 -8.73 -8.13
N GLN A 60 1.99 -9.41 -7.27
CA GLN A 60 3.16 -10.14 -7.73
C GLN A 60 2.77 -11.24 -8.74
N ALA A 61 1.64 -11.89 -8.51
CA ALA A 61 1.16 -12.95 -9.40
C ALA A 61 0.89 -12.45 -10.81
N THR A 62 0.50 -11.19 -10.96
CA THR A 62 0.23 -10.59 -12.28
C THR A 62 1.41 -9.78 -12.82
N GLY A 63 2.57 -9.86 -12.16
CA GLY A 63 3.77 -9.17 -12.61
C GLY A 63 3.90 -7.73 -12.13
N GLY A 64 3.07 -7.31 -11.19
CA GLY A 64 3.15 -5.97 -10.62
C GLY A 64 4.33 -5.83 -9.68
N ALA A 65 4.83 -4.61 -9.54
CA ALA A 65 5.85 -4.30 -8.54
C ALA A 65 5.24 -4.43 -7.14
N LEU A 66 6.04 -4.88 -6.19
CA LEU A 66 5.63 -4.95 -4.80
C LEU A 66 6.18 -3.74 -4.05
N ILE A 67 5.29 -2.94 -3.48
CA ILE A 67 5.67 -1.85 -2.59
C ILE A 67 5.70 -2.39 -1.17
N VAL A 68 6.78 -2.13 -0.46
CA VAL A 68 7.01 -2.71 0.87
C VAL A 68 7.13 -1.59 1.88
N PHE A 69 6.29 -1.64 2.91
CA PHE A 69 6.34 -0.73 4.06
C PHE A 69 7.31 -1.27 5.09
N PHE A 70 7.86 -0.39 5.92
CA PHE A 70 8.65 -0.79 7.08
C PHE A 70 7.84 -0.56 8.35
N SER A 71 7.92 -1.49 9.31
CA SER A 71 7.26 -1.36 10.60
C SER A 71 8.24 -1.69 11.72
N GLU A 72 8.23 -0.88 12.77
CA GLU A 72 8.99 -1.18 13.99
C GLU A 72 8.28 -2.21 14.86
N ASN A 73 7.00 -2.46 14.61
CA ASN A 73 6.21 -3.46 15.33
C ASN A 73 5.28 -4.16 14.34
N LEU A 74 5.77 -5.24 13.75
CA LEU A 74 5.09 -5.91 12.65
C LEU A 74 3.73 -6.47 13.06
N VAL A 75 3.62 -7.03 14.26
CA VAL A 75 2.37 -7.59 14.76
C VAL A 75 1.30 -6.49 14.90
N ALA A 76 1.69 -5.34 15.45
CA ALA A 76 0.75 -4.22 15.60
C ALA A 76 0.29 -3.69 14.23
N THR A 77 1.19 -3.64 13.26
CA THR A 77 0.84 -3.19 11.91
C THR A 77 -0.10 -4.18 11.24
N GLU A 78 0.14 -5.49 11.42
CA GLU A 78 -0.76 -6.50 10.88
C GLU A 78 -2.17 -6.35 11.45
N HIS A 79 -2.30 -6.07 12.75
CA HIS A 79 -3.61 -5.83 13.38
C HIS A 79 -4.31 -4.63 12.76
N LYS A 80 -3.57 -3.54 12.51
CA LYS A 80 -4.14 -2.34 11.90
C LYS A 80 -4.64 -2.61 10.48
N VAL A 81 -3.85 -3.36 9.71
CA VAL A 81 -4.22 -3.72 8.34
C VAL A 81 -5.52 -4.53 8.33
N LYS A 82 -5.61 -5.54 9.19
CA LYS A 82 -6.83 -6.36 9.28
C LYS A 82 -8.03 -5.55 9.75
N ALA A 83 -7.84 -4.71 10.76
CA ALA A 83 -8.93 -3.89 11.31
C ALA A 83 -9.47 -2.89 10.28
N ALA A 84 -8.61 -2.43 9.37
CA ALA A 84 -9.01 -1.49 8.33
C ALA A 84 -9.65 -2.16 7.10
N GLY A 85 -9.69 -3.49 7.06
CA GLY A 85 -10.30 -4.23 5.97
C GLY A 85 -9.33 -4.83 4.97
N GLY A 86 -8.03 -4.78 5.25
CA GLY A 86 -7.03 -5.47 4.43
C GLY A 86 -7.07 -6.98 4.63
N ILE A 87 -6.66 -7.72 3.62
CA ILE A 87 -6.63 -9.17 3.65
C ILE A 87 -5.17 -9.62 3.62
N VAL A 88 -4.75 -10.35 4.66
CA VAL A 88 -3.40 -10.91 4.70
C VAL A 88 -3.36 -12.09 3.72
N THR A 89 -2.54 -11.95 2.67
CA THR A 89 -2.43 -12.95 1.61
C THR A 89 -1.23 -13.88 1.83
N GLN A 90 -0.21 -13.42 2.54
CA GLN A 90 0.89 -14.27 2.98
C GLN A 90 1.16 -13.98 4.45
N LYS A 91 1.09 -15.02 5.28
CA LYS A 91 1.42 -14.90 6.71
C LYS A 91 2.87 -14.50 6.87
N THR A 92 3.18 -13.87 8.00
CA THR A 92 4.54 -13.47 8.32
C THR A 92 5.53 -14.61 8.11
N TYR A 93 6.59 -14.35 7.36
CA TYR A 93 7.68 -15.29 7.11
C TYR A 93 9.01 -14.56 7.22
N GLU A 94 10.07 -15.32 7.50
CA GLU A 94 11.41 -14.78 7.65
C GLU A 94 12.12 -14.73 6.30
N PHE A 95 12.99 -13.74 6.16
CA PHE A 95 13.87 -13.59 5.01
C PHE A 95 15.20 -13.03 5.52
N PRO A 96 16.28 -13.07 4.71
CA PRO A 96 17.54 -12.44 5.12
C PRO A 96 17.37 -10.96 5.39
N GLY A 97 17.44 -10.55 6.64
CA GLY A 97 17.28 -9.16 7.08
C GLY A 97 16.10 -8.90 7.97
N GLY A 98 15.12 -9.81 8.03
CA GLY A 98 13.96 -9.60 8.89
C GLY A 98 12.84 -10.56 8.60
N LYS A 99 11.62 -10.09 8.77
CA LYS A 99 10.42 -10.85 8.44
C LYS A 99 9.37 -9.91 7.87
N ARG A 100 8.42 -10.48 7.12
CA ARG A 100 7.39 -9.66 6.46
C ARG A 100 6.11 -10.46 6.26
N PHE A 101 5.00 -9.74 6.05
CA PHE A 101 3.75 -10.33 5.60
C PHE A 101 3.26 -9.55 4.38
N HIS A 102 2.35 -10.15 3.61
CA HIS A 102 1.73 -9.51 2.46
C HIS A 102 0.24 -9.33 2.73
N PHE A 103 -0.31 -8.27 2.16
CA PHE A 103 -1.75 -8.03 2.23
C PHE A 103 -2.24 -7.40 0.94
N THR A 104 -3.55 -7.52 0.70
CA THR A 104 -4.22 -6.74 -0.35
C THR A 104 -5.13 -5.71 0.30
N GLU A 105 -5.17 -4.52 -0.29
CA GLU A 105 -6.11 -3.47 0.08
C GLU A 105 -7.43 -3.70 -0.69
N PRO A 106 -8.53 -2.96 -0.39
CA PRO A 106 -9.85 -3.28 -0.92
C PRO A 106 -9.98 -3.35 -2.45
N SER A 107 -9.16 -2.61 -3.21
CA SER A 107 -9.19 -2.72 -4.66
C SER A 107 -8.32 -3.85 -5.19
N GLY A 108 -7.70 -4.62 -4.31
CA GLY A 108 -6.92 -5.81 -4.68
C GLY A 108 -5.44 -5.57 -4.92
N ASN A 109 -4.94 -4.37 -4.74
CA ASN A 109 -3.50 -4.13 -4.87
C ASN A 109 -2.74 -4.80 -3.72
N GLU A 110 -1.64 -5.46 -4.05
CA GLU A 110 -0.82 -6.18 -3.08
C GLU A 110 0.33 -5.33 -2.59
N PHE A 111 0.53 -5.36 -1.26
CA PHE A 111 1.63 -4.70 -0.58
C PHE A 111 2.24 -5.67 0.42
N ALA A 112 3.43 -5.36 0.91
CA ALA A 112 4.03 -6.08 2.02
C ALA A 112 4.44 -5.09 3.10
N VAL A 113 4.59 -5.60 4.31
CA VAL A 113 5.18 -4.85 5.42
C VAL A 113 6.30 -5.71 5.98
N TRP A 114 7.48 -5.13 6.17
CA TRP A 114 8.59 -5.85 6.77
C TRP A 114 9.01 -5.19 8.07
N GLY A 115 9.65 -5.99 8.92
CA GLY A 115 10.22 -5.52 10.17
C GLY A 115 11.48 -6.31 10.49
N LYS A 116 12.29 -5.79 11.39
CA LYS A 116 13.50 -6.48 11.85
C LYS A 116 13.10 -7.63 12.78
N ILE A 117 13.94 -8.63 12.82
CA ILE A 117 13.76 -9.77 13.74
C ILE A 117 14.00 -9.31 15.18
#